data_a88d3d3f7e053f34e3f2dac780af6b57
#
_entry.id   a88d3d3f7e053f34e3f2dac780af6b57
#
_cell.length_a   1.000
_cell.length_b   1.000
_cell.length_c   1.000
_cell.angle_alpha   90.00
_cell.angle_beta   90.00
_cell.angle_gamma   90.00
#
_symmetry.space_group_name_H-M   'P 1'
#
loop_
_entity.id
_entity.type
_entity.pdbx_description
1 polymer ?
#
loop_
_entity_poly.entity_id
_entity_poly.type
_entity_poly.pdbx_seq_one_letter_code
_entity_poly.pdbx_strand_id
1 'polypeptide(L)'
;MPQYKKKEFYLLDNVSALKMALEGVVFSVHAVNKLFKRDLFIENRFPEGKLSEDAFIIPKILFESKKVVVKTLPLYYYVHHSGTITTSQYKKKDLDVVSAYFKNLKFVEINCPELKKQAEFRFFWSFMHVLDKMLLTENLQKEDLKKYTSNSYSSTPEK
;
A
#
# COMPACT_ATOMS: atom_id res chain seq x y z
N MET A 1 9.22 8.98 14.42
CA MET A 1 8.27 9.32 13.34
C MET A 1 8.70 10.63 12.72
N PRO A 2 8.81 10.76 11.39
CA PRO A 2 9.10 12.03 10.78
C PRO A 2 7.99 13.02 11.14
N GLN A 3 8.34 14.10 11.81
CA GLN A 3 7.40 15.18 12.09
C GLN A 3 7.24 16.01 10.81
N TYR A 4 6.23 15.71 10.02
CA TYR A 4 5.83 16.62 8.95
C TYR A 4 5.21 17.87 9.61
N LYS A 5 5.88 19.01 9.47
CA LYS A 5 5.28 20.29 9.86
C LYS A 5 3.95 20.42 9.11
N LYS A 6 2.89 20.85 9.78
CA LYS A 6 1.60 21.17 9.14
C LYS A 6 1.80 22.23 8.06
N LYS A 7 2.10 21.81 6.86
CA LYS A 7 2.06 22.66 5.68
C LYS A 7 0.73 22.39 4.99
N GLU A 8 0.01 23.44 4.63
CA GLU A 8 -1.24 23.30 3.87
C GLU A 8 -1.03 22.78 2.45
N PHE A 9 0.21 22.82 1.96
CA PHE A 9 0.54 22.54 0.58
C PHE A 9 1.96 21.98 0.44
N TYR A 10 2.11 20.88 -0.31
CA TYR A 10 3.39 20.33 -0.73
C TYR A 10 3.40 20.22 -2.25
N LEU A 11 4.47 20.69 -2.87
CA LEU A 11 4.79 20.41 -4.28
C LEU A 11 5.98 19.45 -4.28
N LEU A 12 5.75 18.23 -4.75
CA LEU A 12 6.69 17.13 -4.69
C LEU A 12 7.10 16.68 -6.09
N ASP A 13 8.34 16.26 -6.25
CA ASP A 13 8.75 15.40 -7.35
C ASP A 13 8.21 13.96 -7.15
N ASN A 14 8.45 13.11 -8.12
CA ASN A 14 7.98 11.73 -8.14
C ASN A 14 8.56 10.88 -6.99
N VAL A 15 9.86 10.99 -6.72
CA VAL A 15 10.55 10.20 -5.69
C VAL A 15 10.09 10.62 -4.29
N SER A 16 10.01 11.94 -4.04
CA SER A 16 9.50 12.49 -2.78
C SER A 16 8.03 12.13 -2.54
N ALA A 17 7.20 12.12 -3.59
CA ALA A 17 5.81 11.71 -3.51
C ALA A 17 5.68 10.21 -3.20
N LEU A 18 6.46 9.36 -3.87
CA LEU A 18 6.49 7.92 -3.61
C LEU A 18 6.97 7.64 -2.18
N LYS A 19 8.03 8.32 -1.72
CA LYS A 19 8.52 8.22 -0.35
C LYS A 19 7.40 8.54 0.65
N MET A 20 6.74 9.67 0.49
CA MET A 20 5.67 10.13 1.40
C MET A 20 4.48 9.14 1.43
N ALA A 21 4.13 8.55 0.28
CA ALA A 21 3.08 7.53 0.18
C ALA A 21 3.49 6.22 0.87
N LEU A 22 4.75 5.78 0.71
CA LEU A 22 5.28 4.60 1.38
C LEU A 22 5.38 4.81 2.90
N GLU A 23 5.73 6.00 3.38
CA GLU A 23 5.70 6.34 4.79
C GLU A 23 4.27 6.38 5.35
N GLY A 24 3.29 6.79 4.54
CA GLY A 24 1.86 6.78 4.85
C GLY A 24 1.45 7.67 6.03
N VAL A 25 2.21 8.73 6.30
CA VAL A 25 1.95 9.66 7.40
C VAL A 25 1.05 10.83 6.96
N VAL A 26 1.33 11.39 5.77
CA VAL A 26 0.58 12.52 5.21
C VAL A 26 -0.51 12.04 4.26
N PHE A 27 -0.15 11.14 3.36
CA PHE A 27 -1.09 10.43 2.50
C PHE A 27 -0.59 9.00 2.22
N SER A 28 -1.46 8.17 1.73
CA SER A 28 -1.19 6.75 1.48
C SER A 28 -1.40 6.38 0.01
N VAL A 29 -1.19 5.13 -0.30
CA VAL A 29 -1.41 4.56 -1.65
C VAL A 29 -2.90 4.39 -2.01
N HIS A 30 -3.84 4.74 -1.14
CA HIS A 30 -5.27 4.66 -1.47
C HIS A 30 -5.61 5.54 -2.67
N ALA A 31 -6.44 5.05 -3.59
CA ALA A 31 -6.87 5.80 -4.77
C ALA A 31 -7.82 6.94 -4.45
N VAL A 32 -8.59 6.82 -3.35
CA VAL A 32 -9.54 7.84 -2.91
C VAL A 32 -8.84 9.14 -2.49
N ASN A 33 -9.55 10.25 -2.53
CA ASN A 33 -9.04 11.58 -2.20
C ASN A 33 -7.84 12.01 -3.07
N LYS A 34 -7.82 11.57 -4.33
CA LYS A 34 -6.77 11.90 -5.31
C LYS A 34 -7.36 12.26 -6.66
N LEU A 35 -6.72 13.19 -7.34
CA LEU A 35 -6.99 13.54 -8.73
C LEU A 35 -5.77 13.19 -9.56
N PHE A 36 -5.99 12.50 -10.65
CA PHE A 36 -4.95 12.00 -11.54
C PHE A 36 -5.14 12.55 -12.96
N LYS A 37 -4.04 12.78 -13.66
CA LYS A 37 -4.11 12.96 -15.11
C LYS A 37 -4.51 11.64 -15.76
N ARG A 38 -5.45 11.68 -16.70
CA ARG A 38 -5.97 10.50 -17.40
C ARG A 38 -4.87 9.67 -18.06
N ASP A 39 -3.89 10.33 -18.63
CA ASP A 39 -2.81 9.69 -19.41
C ASP A 39 -1.97 8.72 -18.55
N LEU A 40 -1.89 8.94 -17.23
CA LEU A 40 -1.22 8.02 -16.31
C LEU A 40 -1.86 6.62 -16.26
N PHE A 41 -3.11 6.49 -16.73
CA PHE A 41 -3.85 5.23 -16.74
C PHE A 41 -3.87 4.54 -18.10
N ILE A 42 -3.18 5.04 -19.12
CA ILE A 42 -3.08 4.37 -20.41
C ILE A 42 -2.39 3.01 -20.23
N GLU A 43 -1.21 3.02 -19.59
CA GLU A 43 -0.40 1.82 -19.33
C GLU A 43 -0.57 1.25 -17.92
N ASN A 44 -1.26 1.96 -17.03
CA ASN A 44 -1.46 1.56 -15.64
C ASN A 44 -2.92 1.25 -15.38
N ARG A 45 -3.29 -0.02 -15.35
CA ARG A 45 -4.65 -0.47 -15.08
C ARG A 45 -4.76 -1.08 -13.69
N PHE A 46 -5.85 -0.80 -13.01
CA PHE A 46 -6.16 -1.51 -11.77
C PHE A 46 -6.35 -3.00 -12.06
N PRO A 47 -5.72 -3.90 -11.27
CA PRO A 47 -5.86 -5.32 -11.48
C PRO A 47 -7.28 -5.77 -11.11
N GLU A 48 -7.95 -6.44 -12.04
CA GLU A 48 -9.30 -6.95 -11.82
C GLU A 48 -9.31 -8.06 -10.77
N GLY A 49 -10.35 -8.08 -9.94
CA GLY A 49 -10.60 -9.12 -8.94
C GLY A 49 -9.64 -9.15 -7.75
N LYS A 50 -8.73 -8.16 -7.62
CA LYS A 50 -7.81 -8.02 -6.49
C LYS A 50 -8.41 -7.15 -5.39
N LEU A 51 -8.12 -7.49 -4.12
CA LEU A 51 -8.28 -6.55 -3.01
C LEU A 51 -7.04 -5.65 -2.92
N SER A 52 -7.22 -4.44 -2.39
CA SER A 52 -6.15 -3.43 -2.30
C SER A 52 -5.51 -3.13 -3.67
N GLU A 53 -6.34 -3.09 -4.72
CA GLU A 53 -5.94 -2.86 -6.10
C GLU A 53 -5.18 -1.55 -6.29
N ASP A 54 -5.49 -0.56 -5.46
CA ASP A 54 -4.80 0.72 -5.39
C ASP A 54 -3.33 0.58 -4.98
N ALA A 55 -3.02 -0.29 -4.02
CA ALA A 55 -1.65 -0.56 -3.62
C ALA A 55 -0.79 -1.17 -4.76
N PHE A 56 -1.41 -1.83 -5.75
CA PHE A 56 -0.69 -2.34 -6.92
C PHE A 56 -0.27 -1.24 -7.90
N ILE A 57 -1.00 -0.13 -7.97
CA ILE A 57 -0.89 0.84 -9.08
C ILE A 57 -0.42 2.21 -8.63
N ILE A 58 -0.91 2.71 -7.49
CA ILE A 58 -0.64 4.09 -7.08
C ILE A 58 0.85 4.38 -6.87
N PRO A 59 1.68 3.49 -6.30
CA PRO A 59 3.12 3.73 -6.20
C PRO A 59 3.78 3.97 -7.56
N LYS A 60 3.43 3.18 -8.57
CA LYS A 60 3.93 3.34 -9.94
C LYS A 60 3.46 4.66 -10.56
N ILE A 61 2.18 4.99 -10.42
CA ILE A 61 1.61 6.27 -10.91
C ILE A 61 2.31 7.46 -10.27
N LEU A 62 2.59 7.42 -8.97
CA LEU A 62 3.33 8.49 -8.29
C LEU A 62 4.74 8.63 -8.85
N PHE A 63 5.43 7.52 -9.09
CA PHE A 63 6.78 7.52 -9.67
C PHE A 63 6.80 8.05 -11.12
N GLU A 64 5.78 7.75 -11.93
CA GLU A 64 5.64 8.26 -13.31
C GLU A 64 5.15 9.72 -13.37
N SER A 65 4.68 10.26 -12.25
CA SER A 65 4.18 11.63 -12.18
C SER A 65 5.33 12.63 -12.11
N LYS A 66 5.40 13.61 -13.03
CA LYS A 66 6.43 14.65 -13.01
C LYS A 66 6.36 15.54 -11.77
N LYS A 67 5.15 15.83 -11.30
CA LYS A 67 4.86 16.65 -10.12
C LYS A 67 3.61 16.13 -9.40
N VAL A 68 3.67 16.11 -8.08
CA VAL A 68 2.55 15.74 -7.21
C VAL A 68 2.27 16.87 -6.24
N VAL A 69 1.02 17.29 -6.19
CA VAL A 69 0.55 18.30 -5.25
C VAL A 69 -0.21 17.62 -4.13
N VAL A 70 0.18 17.88 -2.90
CA VAL A 70 -0.53 17.39 -1.71
C VAL A 70 -1.11 18.57 -0.97
N LYS A 71 -2.42 18.53 -0.75
CA LYS A 71 -3.15 19.50 0.07
C LYS A 71 -3.66 18.80 1.33
N THR A 72 -3.40 19.35 2.50
CA THR A 72 -3.76 18.73 3.77
C THR A 72 -5.13 19.17 4.30
N LEU A 73 -5.87 19.95 3.51
CA LEU A 73 -7.26 20.31 3.85
C LEU A 73 -8.15 19.05 3.79
N PRO A 74 -9.06 18.86 4.74
CA PRO A 74 -9.99 17.74 4.76
C PRO A 74 -11.09 17.97 3.70
N LEU A 75 -10.84 17.46 2.48
CA LEU A 75 -11.75 17.60 1.33
C LEU A 75 -12.53 16.32 0.99
N TYR A 76 -12.33 15.26 1.79
CA TYR A 76 -12.93 13.95 1.54
C TYR A 76 -13.50 13.37 2.83
N TYR A 77 -14.74 12.90 2.77
CA TYR A 77 -15.39 12.19 3.87
C TYR A 77 -15.22 10.68 3.67
N TYR A 78 -14.47 10.04 4.54
CA TYR A 78 -14.36 8.59 4.57
C TYR A 78 -15.40 8.02 5.53
N VAL A 79 -16.47 7.44 4.99
CA VAL A 79 -17.58 6.91 5.79
C VAL A 79 -17.29 5.46 6.16
N HIS A 80 -17.25 5.17 7.45
CA HIS A 80 -17.11 3.82 7.96
C HIS A 80 -18.49 3.17 8.17
N HIS A 81 -18.67 1.99 7.59
CA HIS A 81 -19.84 1.15 7.82
C HIS A 81 -19.41 -0.20 8.39
N SER A 82 -20.31 -0.85 9.15
CA SER A 82 -20.15 -2.25 9.53
C SER A 82 -20.21 -3.14 8.28
N GLY A 83 -19.36 -4.20 8.21
CA GLY A 83 -19.34 -5.13 7.08
C GLY A 83 -18.56 -4.66 5.85
N THR A 84 -17.76 -3.60 5.97
CA THR A 84 -16.84 -3.19 4.90
C THR A 84 -15.66 -4.16 4.76
N ILE A 85 -14.92 -4.07 3.65
CA ILE A 85 -13.72 -4.90 3.39
C ILE A 85 -12.73 -4.82 4.56
N THR A 86 -12.58 -3.63 5.16
CA THR A 86 -11.64 -3.38 6.26
C THR A 86 -12.09 -3.98 7.60
N THR A 87 -13.38 -4.19 7.79
CA THR A 87 -13.99 -4.72 9.04
C THR A 87 -14.47 -6.16 8.91
N SER A 88 -14.41 -6.76 7.71
CA SER A 88 -14.79 -8.15 7.48
C SER A 88 -13.73 -9.12 8.04
N GLN A 89 -14.15 -10.35 8.37
CA GLN A 89 -13.25 -11.43 8.73
C GLN A 89 -12.25 -11.72 7.60
N TYR A 90 -11.12 -12.34 7.96
CA TYR A 90 -10.09 -12.74 7.01
C TYR A 90 -10.62 -13.61 5.87
N LYS A 91 -10.14 -13.33 4.67
CA LYS A 91 -10.36 -14.14 3.45
C LYS A 91 -9.02 -14.28 2.73
N LYS A 92 -8.84 -15.35 1.95
CA LYS A 92 -7.61 -15.57 1.14
C LYS A 92 -7.24 -14.38 0.24
N LYS A 93 -8.23 -13.61 -0.21
CA LYS A 93 -8.00 -12.37 -0.98
C LYS A 93 -7.29 -11.27 -0.19
N ASP A 94 -7.33 -11.29 1.14
CA ASP A 94 -6.59 -10.33 1.95
C ASP A 94 -5.07 -10.45 1.77
N LEU A 95 -4.58 -11.59 1.26
CA LEU A 95 -3.18 -11.77 0.86
C LEU A 95 -2.76 -10.92 -0.35
N ASP A 96 -3.71 -10.36 -1.08
CA ASP A 96 -3.41 -9.49 -2.22
C ASP A 96 -2.64 -8.24 -1.79
N VAL A 97 -2.86 -7.71 -0.58
CA VAL A 97 -2.09 -6.58 -0.05
C VAL A 97 -0.61 -6.93 0.10
N VAL A 98 -0.29 -8.14 0.55
CA VAL A 98 1.10 -8.62 0.67
C VAL A 98 1.74 -8.72 -0.71
N SER A 99 1.01 -9.28 -1.69
CA SER A 99 1.45 -9.37 -3.09
C SER A 99 1.69 -7.99 -3.71
N ALA A 100 0.84 -7.00 -3.41
CA ALA A 100 1.00 -5.62 -3.87
C ALA A 100 2.28 -4.98 -3.33
N TYR A 101 2.51 -5.07 -2.02
CA TYR A 101 3.70 -4.47 -1.41
C TYR A 101 4.99 -5.21 -1.76
N PHE A 102 4.93 -6.53 -2.01
CA PHE A 102 6.08 -7.24 -2.59
C PHE A 102 6.45 -6.72 -3.99
N LYS A 103 5.46 -6.53 -4.87
CA LYS A 103 5.70 -5.92 -6.19
C LYS A 103 6.26 -4.51 -6.07
N ASN A 104 5.75 -3.72 -5.13
CA ASN A 104 6.26 -2.37 -4.88
C ASN A 104 7.72 -2.39 -4.39
N LEU A 105 8.08 -3.33 -3.52
CA LEU A 105 9.46 -3.50 -3.08
C LEU A 105 10.37 -3.79 -4.27
N LYS A 106 9.98 -4.74 -5.15
CA LYS A 106 10.76 -5.06 -6.37
C LYS A 106 10.84 -3.87 -7.33
N PHE A 107 9.76 -3.13 -7.49
CA PHE A 107 9.75 -1.92 -8.31
C PHE A 107 10.70 -0.85 -7.74
N VAL A 108 10.68 -0.62 -6.44
CA VAL A 108 11.55 0.35 -5.76
C VAL A 108 13.02 -0.08 -5.83
N GLU A 109 13.32 -1.36 -5.64
CA GLU A 109 14.70 -1.88 -5.76
C GLU A 109 15.33 -1.57 -7.12
N ILE A 110 14.54 -1.55 -8.18
CA ILE A 110 15.01 -1.31 -9.55
C ILE A 110 15.06 0.20 -9.89
N ASN A 111 14.02 0.95 -9.51
CA ASN A 111 13.80 2.30 -10.04
C ASN A 111 14.20 3.43 -9.08
N CYS A 112 14.22 3.18 -7.78
CA CYS A 112 14.57 4.17 -6.74
C CYS A 112 15.11 3.48 -5.47
N PRO A 113 16.30 2.85 -5.55
CA PRO A 113 16.85 2.03 -4.47
C PRO A 113 17.07 2.78 -3.16
N GLU A 114 17.14 4.10 -3.19
CA GLU A 114 17.19 4.97 -2.01
C GLU A 114 15.94 4.87 -1.12
N LEU A 115 14.81 4.42 -1.67
CA LEU A 115 13.55 4.20 -0.95
C LEU A 115 13.35 2.76 -0.47
N LYS A 116 14.34 1.89 -0.64
CA LYS A 116 14.25 0.46 -0.30
C LYS A 116 13.77 0.24 1.13
N LYS A 117 14.30 0.97 2.11
CA LYS A 117 13.91 0.84 3.54
C LYS A 117 12.41 1.11 3.76
N GLN A 118 11.86 2.12 3.09
CA GLN A 118 10.43 2.45 3.18
C GLN A 118 9.57 1.37 2.54
N ALA A 119 10.01 0.83 1.41
CA ALA A 119 9.31 -0.26 0.72
C ALA A 119 9.37 -1.58 1.52
N GLU A 120 10.52 -1.92 2.11
CA GLU A 120 10.69 -3.07 3.02
C GLU A 120 9.79 -2.94 4.24
N PHE A 121 9.75 -1.75 4.87
CA PHE A 121 8.87 -1.50 6.00
C PHE A 121 7.40 -1.71 5.63
N ARG A 122 6.96 -1.23 4.47
CA ARG A 122 5.57 -1.42 4.00
C ARG A 122 5.27 -2.87 3.65
N PHE A 123 6.22 -3.58 3.07
CA PHE A 123 6.07 -5.00 2.81
C PHE A 123 5.91 -5.77 4.12
N PHE A 124 6.77 -5.53 5.12
CA PHE A 124 6.64 -6.13 6.45
C PHE A 124 5.32 -5.75 7.13
N TRP A 125 4.95 -4.46 7.07
CA TRP A 125 3.67 -3.99 7.60
C TRP A 125 2.48 -4.76 7.01
N SER A 126 2.51 -5.08 5.72
CA SER A 126 1.43 -5.82 5.07
C SER A 126 1.26 -7.24 5.62
N PHE A 127 2.34 -7.90 6.00
CA PHE A 127 2.27 -9.19 6.71
C PHE A 127 1.61 -9.04 8.06
N MET A 128 2.04 -8.07 8.85
CA MET A 128 1.47 -7.83 10.17
C MET A 128 -0.02 -7.49 10.08
N HIS A 129 -0.40 -6.67 9.11
CA HIS A 129 -1.80 -6.30 8.85
C HIS A 129 -2.69 -7.51 8.56
N VAL A 130 -2.22 -8.44 7.72
CA VAL A 130 -2.96 -9.68 7.43
C VAL A 130 -2.97 -10.61 8.64
N LEU A 131 -1.85 -10.74 9.37
CA LEU A 131 -1.76 -11.54 10.57
C LEU A 131 -2.75 -11.05 11.64
N ASP A 132 -2.82 -9.74 11.89
CA ASP A 132 -3.77 -9.15 12.84
C ASP A 132 -5.21 -9.51 12.45
N LYS A 133 -5.53 -9.39 11.15
CA LYS A 133 -6.86 -9.75 10.64
C LYS A 133 -7.16 -11.24 10.81
N MET A 134 -6.17 -12.11 10.60
CA MET A 134 -6.30 -13.55 10.83
C MET A 134 -6.58 -13.85 12.30
N LEU A 135 -5.82 -13.24 13.22
CA LEU A 135 -5.96 -13.45 14.66
C LEU A 135 -7.32 -12.95 15.21
N LEU A 136 -7.87 -11.91 14.61
CA LEU A 136 -9.18 -11.36 14.99
C LEU A 136 -10.35 -12.08 14.31
N THR A 137 -10.08 -13.07 13.45
CA THR A 137 -11.13 -13.82 12.74
C THR A 137 -11.61 -14.99 13.60
N GLU A 138 -12.91 -15.02 13.84
CA GLU A 138 -13.55 -16.16 14.52
C GLU A 138 -13.46 -17.42 13.66
N ASN A 139 -13.19 -18.56 14.30
CA ASN A 139 -13.12 -19.89 13.66
C ASN A 139 -12.09 -20.01 12.52
N LEU A 140 -11.01 -19.22 12.57
CA LEU A 140 -9.90 -19.36 11.61
C LEU A 140 -9.32 -20.79 11.70
N GLN A 141 -9.11 -21.43 10.56
CA GLN A 141 -8.44 -22.72 10.46
C GLN A 141 -6.98 -22.56 10.92
N LYS A 142 -6.58 -23.33 11.92
CA LYS A 142 -5.19 -23.29 12.46
C LYS A 142 -4.14 -23.58 11.39
N GLU A 143 -4.50 -24.34 10.36
CA GLU A 143 -3.63 -24.65 9.22
C GLU A 143 -3.33 -23.42 8.36
N ASP A 144 -4.31 -22.54 8.13
CA ASP A 144 -4.10 -21.29 7.38
C ASP A 144 -3.11 -20.39 8.11
N LEU A 145 -3.23 -20.26 9.44
CA LEU A 145 -2.30 -19.49 10.26
C LEU A 145 -0.88 -20.08 10.23
N LYS A 146 -0.75 -21.41 10.42
CA LYS A 146 0.55 -22.10 10.35
C LYS A 146 1.21 -21.92 8.98
N LYS A 147 0.45 -22.12 7.91
CA LYS A 147 0.95 -21.94 6.55
C LYS A 147 1.39 -20.50 6.29
N TYR A 148 0.65 -19.52 6.79
CA TYR A 148 1.00 -18.11 6.64
C TYR A 148 2.30 -17.77 7.37
N THR A 149 2.43 -18.19 8.63
CA THR A 149 3.63 -17.91 9.45
C THR A 149 4.85 -18.67 8.97
N SER A 150 4.73 -19.91 8.47
CA SER A 150 5.86 -20.68 7.92
C SER A 150 6.36 -20.11 6.58
N ASN A 151 5.48 -19.66 5.71
CA ASN A 151 5.86 -19.09 4.40
C ASN A 151 6.46 -17.68 4.53
N SER A 152 6.14 -16.92 5.60
CA SER A 152 6.73 -15.61 5.82
C SER A 152 8.23 -15.65 6.12
N TYR A 153 8.76 -16.79 6.55
CA TYR A 153 10.19 -16.98 6.78
C TYR A 153 10.95 -17.52 5.54
N SER A 154 10.25 -18.10 4.56
CA SER A 154 10.87 -18.71 3.38
C SER A 154 10.94 -17.81 2.16
N SER A 155 10.38 -16.59 2.23
CA SER A 155 10.46 -15.60 1.15
C SER A 155 11.73 -14.73 1.20
N THR A 156 12.85 -15.30 1.68
CA THR A 156 14.18 -14.79 1.31
C THR A 156 14.37 -15.15 -0.16
N PRO A 157 14.64 -14.19 -1.06
CA PRO A 157 14.89 -14.50 -2.45
C PRO A 157 16.14 -15.40 -2.50
N GLU A 158 15.99 -16.61 -3.05
CA GLU A 158 17.14 -17.38 -3.52
C GLU A 158 17.96 -16.48 -4.46
N LYS A 159 19.27 -16.50 -4.26
CA LYS A 159 20.28 -15.69 -4.96
C LYS A 159 20.25 -15.87 -6.46
#